data_5c6daa6220fdd98f11d10bbfcf49113d
#
_entry.id   5c6daa6220fdd98f11d10bbfcf49113d
#
_cell.length_a   1.000
_cell.length_b   1.000
_cell.length_c   1.000
_cell.angle_alpha   90.00
_cell.angle_beta   90.00
_cell.angle_gamma   90.00
#
_symmetry.space_group_name_H-M   'P 1'
#
loop_
_entity.id
_entity.type
_entity.pdbx_description
1 polymer ?
#
loop_
_entity_poly.entity_id
_entity_poly.type
_entity_poly.pdbx_seq_one_letter_code
_entity_poly.pdbx_strand_id
1 'polypeptide(L)'
;MSSLPSAAADLVDAHCHSVTVADLDDAEFAMLCTESSLPPAPGTSYLHTPLMLAIRRWCAPALGLELHAPIEDYLARRRQLGGLAASRRLLRRAGVSALLVDTGYIADQLAVPELADLAGAPGYEVVRLESLAEELAPAVPAQQFPERFRRALRACGERVVAFKSVIAYRHGFDVAPERPSDDAVIESVTTWSRAWAASRPARVTDPVILRFLLWEGMTCPQPGGRKPRPVQLHAGYGDADLDLHRVNPLLLTGLIRAAQRADGGPLVLLHCYPFHREAAYLASVYPNVYFDIGVAVGHLGPSASTLVGEALELAPFGKLHYSSDGCALAELFLVGALAFRQGLDKVMGDWVSADEISSADAAAIRATVLAGTARRLYPGLDDGPGPDISFTGPQDTPRQDEA
;
A
#
# COMPACT_ATOMS: atom_id res chain seq x y z
N MET A 1 -15.06 -29.61 -3.60
CA MET A 1 -14.94 -28.67 -2.47
C MET A 1 -13.62 -27.96 -2.63
N SER A 2 -13.62 -26.74 -3.16
CA SER A 2 -12.39 -25.94 -3.28
C SER A 2 -12.01 -25.50 -1.86
N SER A 3 -10.92 -26.07 -1.33
CA SER A 3 -10.36 -25.61 -0.06
C SER A 3 -9.98 -24.13 -0.19
N LEU A 4 -10.41 -23.31 0.75
CA LEU A 4 -9.93 -21.93 0.85
C LEU A 4 -8.39 -21.94 0.93
N PRO A 5 -7.69 -20.99 0.28
CA PRO A 5 -6.23 -20.92 0.30
C PRO A 5 -5.73 -20.99 1.74
N SER A 6 -4.66 -21.76 1.94
CA SER A 6 -4.05 -21.91 3.28
C SER A 6 -3.56 -20.54 3.79
N ALA A 7 -3.94 -20.18 5.01
CA ALA A 7 -3.44 -19.00 5.71
C ALA A 7 -1.95 -19.15 6.14
N ALA A 8 -1.29 -20.21 5.75
CA ALA A 8 0.02 -20.63 6.27
C ALA A 8 1.23 -19.91 5.63
N ALA A 9 1.06 -19.09 4.60
CA ALA A 9 2.17 -18.33 4.03
C ALA A 9 2.27 -16.96 4.69
N ASP A 10 3.47 -16.59 5.13
CA ASP A 10 3.81 -15.25 5.63
C ASP A 10 3.37 -14.17 4.62
N LEU A 11 2.62 -13.16 5.06
CA LEU A 11 2.14 -12.06 4.24
C LEU A 11 2.29 -10.75 5.00
N VAL A 12 3.09 -9.84 4.49
CA VAL A 12 3.21 -8.49 5.02
C VAL A 12 2.29 -7.57 4.23
N ASP A 13 1.37 -6.90 4.90
CA ASP A 13 0.57 -5.82 4.32
C ASP A 13 1.37 -4.52 4.40
N ALA A 14 2.07 -4.19 3.31
CA ALA A 14 3.06 -3.12 3.27
C ALA A 14 2.44 -1.72 3.18
N HIS A 15 1.14 -1.62 2.97
CA HIS A 15 0.39 -0.37 3.05
C HIS A 15 -1.09 -0.64 3.27
N CYS A 16 -1.62 -0.10 4.36
CA CYS A 16 -3.05 -0.06 4.65
C CYS A 16 -3.37 1.19 5.48
N HIS A 17 -4.65 1.44 5.65
CA HIS A 17 -5.20 2.35 6.67
C HIS A 17 -5.72 1.54 7.85
N SER A 18 -6.53 2.15 8.71
CA SER A 18 -7.15 1.41 9.79
C SER A 18 -8.62 1.08 9.46
N VAL A 19 -9.34 0.51 10.42
CA VAL A 19 -10.74 0.13 10.26
C VAL A 19 -11.63 0.91 11.20
N THR A 20 -12.90 1.15 10.79
CA THR A 20 -13.96 1.52 11.73
C THR A 20 -14.57 0.26 12.33
N VAL A 21 -14.94 0.34 13.59
CA VAL A 21 -15.69 -0.71 14.30
C VAL A 21 -17.13 -0.31 14.55
N ALA A 22 -17.57 0.80 13.97
CA ALA A 22 -18.95 1.25 14.04
C ALA A 22 -19.91 0.26 13.36
N ASP A 23 -21.14 0.24 13.83
CA ASP A 23 -22.22 -0.45 13.14
C ASP A 23 -22.66 0.42 11.96
N LEU A 24 -22.50 -0.12 10.76
CA LEU A 24 -22.80 0.57 9.50
C LEU A 24 -24.18 0.14 8.98
N ASP A 25 -24.93 1.08 8.43
CA ASP A 25 -26.09 0.74 7.60
C ASP A 25 -25.64 0.30 6.18
N ASP A 26 -26.61 -0.13 5.37
CA ASP A 26 -26.32 -0.69 4.03
C ASP A 26 -25.75 0.37 3.07
N ALA A 27 -26.16 1.63 3.20
CA ALA A 27 -25.68 2.72 2.36
C ALA A 27 -24.27 3.15 2.76
N GLU A 28 -23.99 3.25 4.05
CA GLU A 28 -22.66 3.52 4.60
C GLU A 28 -21.67 2.42 4.20
N PHE A 29 -22.07 1.16 4.34
CA PHE A 29 -21.25 0.02 3.90
C PHE A 29 -20.96 0.07 2.40
N ALA A 30 -21.97 0.34 1.57
CA ALA A 30 -21.82 0.43 0.13
C ALA A 30 -20.86 1.55 -0.28
N MET A 31 -20.93 2.70 0.39
CA MET A 31 -20.01 3.82 0.15
C MET A 31 -18.56 3.52 0.53
N LEU A 32 -18.32 2.67 1.51
CA LEU A 32 -16.98 2.22 1.89
C LEU A 32 -16.44 1.08 0.99
N CYS A 33 -17.26 0.55 0.07
CA CYS A 33 -16.84 -0.44 -0.93
C CYS A 33 -16.44 0.16 -2.28
N THR A 34 -16.25 1.46 -2.36
CA THR A 34 -15.90 2.17 -3.60
C THR A 34 -14.93 3.32 -3.32
N GLU A 35 -14.15 3.69 -4.33
CA GLU A 35 -13.34 4.92 -4.29
C GLU A 35 -14.17 6.18 -4.62
N SER A 36 -15.45 6.04 -4.94
CA SER A 36 -16.30 7.20 -5.22
C SER A 36 -16.68 7.93 -3.93
N SER A 37 -16.57 9.24 -3.95
CA SER A 37 -17.10 10.13 -2.90
C SER A 37 -18.56 10.56 -3.12
N LEU A 38 -19.17 10.09 -4.22
CA LEU A 38 -20.53 10.44 -4.61
C LEU A 38 -21.46 9.21 -4.54
N PRO A 39 -22.77 9.40 -4.32
CA PRO A 39 -23.72 8.30 -4.36
C PRO A 39 -23.78 7.67 -5.76
N PRO A 40 -24.21 6.39 -5.88
CA PRO A 40 -24.30 5.71 -7.17
C PRO A 40 -25.32 6.39 -8.07
N ALA A 41 -25.08 6.31 -9.39
CA ALA A 41 -26.03 6.81 -10.39
C ALA A 41 -27.40 6.09 -10.29
N PRO A 42 -28.52 6.75 -10.65
CA PRO A 42 -29.83 6.13 -10.62
C PRO A 42 -29.86 4.77 -11.37
N GLY A 43 -30.39 3.74 -10.74
CA GLY A 43 -30.46 2.38 -11.27
C GLY A 43 -29.17 1.57 -11.14
N THR A 44 -28.13 2.09 -10.48
CA THR A 44 -26.88 1.38 -10.18
C THR A 44 -26.69 1.22 -8.67
N SER A 45 -25.72 0.37 -8.28
CA SER A 45 -25.37 0.17 -6.87
C SER A 45 -23.91 -0.21 -6.73
N TYR A 46 -23.22 0.34 -5.72
CA TYR A 46 -21.86 -0.09 -5.34
C TYR A 46 -21.83 -1.51 -4.74
N LEU A 47 -23.00 -2.07 -4.42
CA LEU A 47 -23.15 -3.49 -4.05
C LEU A 47 -23.17 -4.44 -5.26
N HIS A 48 -23.13 -3.93 -6.50
CA HIS A 48 -23.11 -4.73 -7.73
C HIS A 48 -21.77 -4.56 -8.47
N THR A 49 -20.66 -4.87 -7.79
CA THR A 49 -19.28 -4.68 -8.30
C THR A 49 -18.48 -5.99 -8.22
N PRO A 50 -17.35 -6.11 -8.94
CA PRO A 50 -16.45 -7.24 -8.79
C PRO A 50 -15.92 -7.43 -7.36
N LEU A 51 -15.68 -6.35 -6.62
CA LEU A 51 -15.33 -6.40 -5.19
C LEU A 51 -16.42 -7.12 -4.38
N MET A 52 -17.68 -6.81 -4.64
CA MET A 52 -18.79 -7.45 -3.92
C MET A 52 -18.91 -8.94 -4.20
N LEU A 53 -18.58 -9.40 -5.41
CA LEU A 53 -18.47 -10.83 -5.70
C LEU A 53 -17.37 -11.49 -4.85
N ALA A 54 -16.25 -10.80 -4.65
CA ALA A 54 -15.15 -11.27 -3.80
C ALA A 54 -15.55 -11.27 -2.30
N ILE A 55 -16.24 -10.25 -1.82
CA ILE A 55 -16.78 -10.21 -0.43
C ILE A 55 -17.70 -11.39 -0.19
N ARG A 56 -18.66 -11.65 -1.08
CA ARG A 56 -19.58 -12.80 -0.96
C ARG A 56 -18.86 -14.13 -1.02
N ARG A 57 -17.76 -14.20 -1.76
CA ARG A 57 -16.95 -15.41 -1.86
C ARG A 57 -16.13 -15.69 -0.60
N TRP A 58 -15.48 -14.68 -0.03
CA TRP A 58 -14.47 -14.87 1.01
C TRP A 58 -14.91 -14.38 2.39
N CYS A 59 -15.64 -13.26 2.45
CA CYS A 59 -16.07 -12.70 3.74
C CYS A 59 -17.34 -13.40 4.26
N ALA A 60 -18.25 -13.85 3.40
CA ALA A 60 -19.45 -14.54 3.86
C ALA A 60 -19.14 -15.82 4.66
N PRO A 61 -18.26 -16.73 4.20
CA PRO A 61 -17.84 -17.88 5.01
C PRO A 61 -17.08 -17.51 6.30
N ALA A 62 -16.30 -16.43 6.27
CA ALA A 62 -15.60 -15.96 7.47
C ALA A 62 -16.55 -15.45 8.56
N LEU A 63 -17.74 -14.99 8.18
CA LEU A 63 -18.81 -14.61 9.10
C LEU A 63 -19.82 -15.73 9.40
N GLY A 64 -19.58 -16.95 8.88
CA GLY A 64 -20.42 -18.14 9.14
C GLY A 64 -21.63 -18.26 8.22
N LEU A 65 -21.57 -17.70 7.03
CA LEU A 65 -22.55 -17.87 5.96
C LEU A 65 -22.04 -18.85 4.89
N GLU A 66 -22.95 -19.29 4.02
CA GLU A 66 -22.59 -20.08 2.86
C GLU A 66 -21.80 -19.25 1.83
N LEU A 67 -20.99 -19.95 1.03
CA LEU A 67 -20.25 -19.37 -0.09
C LEU A 67 -21.24 -18.71 -1.06
N HIS A 68 -20.94 -17.45 -1.45
CA HIS A 68 -21.79 -16.64 -2.33
C HIS A 68 -23.18 -16.29 -1.77
N ALA A 69 -23.37 -16.31 -0.44
CA ALA A 69 -24.62 -15.87 0.19
C ALA A 69 -25.12 -14.53 -0.42
N PRO A 70 -26.43 -14.31 -0.52
CA PRO A 70 -26.98 -13.01 -0.95
C PRO A 70 -26.38 -11.86 -0.15
N ILE A 71 -26.23 -10.69 -0.79
CA ILE A 71 -25.61 -9.55 -0.12
C ILE A 71 -26.44 -9.06 1.08
N GLU A 72 -27.75 -9.15 1.00
CA GLU A 72 -28.68 -8.79 2.06
C GLU A 72 -28.45 -9.66 3.30
N ASP A 73 -28.23 -10.95 3.11
CA ASP A 73 -27.93 -11.90 4.19
C ASP A 73 -26.55 -11.60 4.81
N TYR A 74 -25.57 -11.22 3.97
CA TYR A 74 -24.25 -10.81 4.43
C TYR A 74 -24.34 -9.58 5.32
N LEU A 75 -25.02 -8.52 4.88
CA LEU A 75 -25.18 -7.28 5.63
C LEU A 75 -25.96 -7.50 6.92
N ALA A 76 -27.03 -8.29 6.88
CA ALA A 76 -27.79 -8.67 8.07
C ALA A 76 -26.92 -9.43 9.08
N ARG A 77 -26.09 -10.36 8.61
CA ARG A 77 -25.16 -11.12 9.46
C ARG A 77 -24.07 -10.24 10.06
N ARG A 78 -23.51 -9.31 9.26
CA ARG A 78 -22.51 -8.35 9.72
C ARG A 78 -23.06 -7.49 10.86
N ARG A 79 -24.26 -6.93 10.70
CA ARG A 79 -24.97 -6.17 11.74
C ARG A 79 -25.26 -7.01 13.00
N GLN A 80 -25.70 -8.26 12.82
CA GLN A 80 -25.94 -9.17 13.96
C GLN A 80 -24.69 -9.42 14.80
N LEU A 81 -23.52 -9.49 14.16
CA LEU A 81 -22.25 -9.69 14.86
C LEU A 81 -21.75 -8.40 15.52
N GLY A 82 -22.14 -7.24 14.99
CA GLY A 82 -21.57 -5.94 15.33
C GLY A 82 -20.21 -5.69 14.65
N GLY A 83 -19.92 -4.42 14.37
CA GLY A 83 -18.73 -4.00 13.61
C GLY A 83 -17.41 -4.52 14.17
N LEU A 84 -17.21 -4.48 15.49
CA LEU A 84 -16.00 -4.96 16.14
C LEU A 84 -15.77 -6.47 15.95
N ALA A 85 -16.82 -7.29 16.16
CA ALA A 85 -16.67 -8.75 16.07
C ALA A 85 -16.53 -9.22 14.62
N ALA A 86 -17.22 -8.58 13.68
CA ALA A 86 -17.06 -8.82 12.25
C ALA A 86 -15.63 -8.48 11.80
N SER A 87 -15.13 -7.28 12.11
CA SER A 87 -13.79 -6.83 11.76
C SER A 87 -12.71 -7.75 12.32
N ARG A 88 -12.80 -8.15 13.59
CA ARG A 88 -11.85 -9.11 14.19
C ARG A 88 -11.80 -10.43 13.45
N ARG A 89 -12.95 -11.00 13.05
CA ARG A 89 -12.99 -12.26 12.31
C ARG A 89 -12.34 -12.14 10.93
N LEU A 90 -12.63 -11.05 10.24
CA LEU A 90 -12.13 -10.80 8.88
C LEU A 90 -10.63 -10.52 8.88
N LEU A 91 -10.13 -9.63 9.75
CA LEU A 91 -8.71 -9.30 9.87
C LEU A 91 -7.88 -10.53 10.25
N ARG A 92 -8.31 -11.31 11.25
CA ARG A 92 -7.60 -12.55 11.61
C ARG A 92 -7.62 -13.57 10.48
N ARG A 93 -8.70 -13.63 9.70
CA ARG A 93 -8.80 -14.53 8.55
C ARG A 93 -7.92 -14.08 7.39
N ALA A 94 -7.63 -12.79 7.24
CA ALA A 94 -6.67 -12.28 6.25
C ALA A 94 -5.28 -12.89 6.48
N GLY A 95 -4.92 -13.21 7.72
CA GLY A 95 -3.71 -13.95 8.06
C GLY A 95 -2.44 -13.19 7.64
N VAL A 96 -2.41 -11.87 7.89
CA VAL A 96 -1.21 -11.05 7.69
C VAL A 96 -0.28 -11.21 8.88
N SER A 97 1.02 -11.10 8.65
CA SER A 97 2.05 -11.20 9.68
C SER A 97 2.56 -9.84 10.17
N ALA A 98 2.28 -8.78 9.41
CA ALA A 98 2.55 -7.39 9.80
C ALA A 98 1.65 -6.45 8.99
N LEU A 99 1.37 -5.27 9.56
CA LEU A 99 0.57 -4.19 8.98
C LEU A 99 1.37 -2.89 9.01
N LEU A 100 1.54 -2.24 7.85
CA LEU A 100 2.14 -0.91 7.73
C LEU A 100 1.01 0.10 7.51
N VAL A 101 0.73 0.91 8.51
CA VAL A 101 -0.50 1.71 8.61
C VAL A 101 -0.19 3.18 8.35
N ASP A 102 -0.75 3.75 7.28
CA ASP A 102 -0.76 5.20 7.04
C ASP A 102 -1.78 5.87 7.98
N THR A 103 -1.27 6.58 8.98
CA THR A 103 -2.07 7.21 10.05
C THR A 103 -2.62 8.59 9.68
N GLY A 104 -2.30 9.09 8.47
CA GLY A 104 -2.63 10.46 8.06
C GLY A 104 -4.00 10.65 7.41
N TYR A 105 -4.90 9.66 7.44
CA TYR A 105 -6.12 9.73 6.61
C TYR A 105 -7.43 9.99 7.38
N ILE A 106 -7.79 9.28 8.44
CA ILE A 106 -9.14 9.34 9.05
C ILE A 106 -9.08 9.42 10.58
N ALA A 107 -9.83 10.39 11.16
CA ALA A 107 -9.88 10.62 12.61
C ALA A 107 -10.61 9.55 13.41
N ASP A 108 -11.60 8.84 12.82
CA ASP A 108 -12.50 7.93 13.53
C ASP A 108 -12.13 6.43 13.35
N GLN A 109 -10.89 6.15 12.98
CA GLN A 109 -10.37 4.77 12.87
C GLN A 109 -9.58 4.38 14.11
N LEU A 110 -9.42 3.05 14.29
CA LEU A 110 -8.61 2.50 15.38
C LEU A 110 -7.15 2.98 15.29
N ALA A 111 -6.53 3.27 16.43
CA ALA A 111 -5.10 3.49 16.50
C ALA A 111 -4.31 2.22 16.09
N VAL A 112 -3.06 2.39 15.64
CA VAL A 112 -2.22 1.28 15.16
C VAL A 112 -2.13 0.11 16.15
N PRO A 113 -1.95 0.33 17.50
CA PRO A 113 -1.93 -0.77 18.45
C PRO A 113 -3.26 -1.53 18.55
N GLU A 114 -4.39 -0.83 18.44
CA GLU A 114 -5.72 -1.43 18.50
C GLU A 114 -6.03 -2.28 17.25
N LEU A 115 -5.65 -1.78 16.06
CA LEU A 115 -5.73 -2.54 14.81
C LEU A 115 -4.85 -3.79 14.88
N ALA A 116 -3.62 -3.67 15.40
CA ALA A 116 -2.68 -4.77 15.57
C ALA A 116 -3.25 -5.87 16.47
N ASP A 117 -3.86 -5.51 17.61
CA ASP A 117 -4.53 -6.47 18.50
C ASP A 117 -5.72 -7.14 17.80
N LEU A 118 -6.51 -6.37 17.08
CA LEU A 118 -7.68 -6.86 16.37
C LEU A 118 -7.30 -7.87 15.28
N ALA A 119 -6.24 -7.57 14.53
CA ALA A 119 -5.70 -8.42 13.47
C ALA A 119 -4.91 -9.62 14.03
N GLY A 120 -4.32 -9.48 15.21
CA GLY A 120 -3.39 -10.45 15.80
C GLY A 120 -2.02 -10.45 15.11
N ALA A 121 -1.58 -9.28 14.62
CA ALA A 121 -0.31 -9.08 13.93
C ALA A 121 0.30 -7.73 14.36
N PRO A 122 1.63 -7.56 14.39
CA PRO A 122 2.26 -6.30 14.71
C PRO A 122 1.91 -5.21 13.71
N GLY A 123 1.67 -4.00 14.22
CA GLY A 123 1.41 -2.80 13.43
C GLY A 123 2.57 -1.82 13.50
N TYR A 124 2.91 -1.24 12.36
CA TYR A 124 3.96 -0.23 12.19
C TYR A 124 3.36 1.02 11.57
N GLU A 125 3.94 2.17 11.89
CA GLU A 125 3.42 3.44 11.43
C GLU A 125 4.09 3.88 10.12
N VAL A 126 3.27 4.38 9.20
CA VAL A 126 3.67 5.14 8.02
C VAL A 126 3.20 6.57 8.19
N VAL A 127 4.13 7.51 8.25
CA VAL A 127 3.82 8.93 8.49
C VAL A 127 3.56 9.66 7.18
N ARG A 128 2.38 10.26 7.07
CA ARG A 128 2.01 11.06 5.90
C ARG A 128 2.66 12.45 5.96
N LEU A 129 3.50 12.75 4.98
CA LEU A 129 4.28 13.98 4.91
C LEU A 129 3.39 15.22 4.87
N GLU A 130 2.33 15.19 4.08
CA GLU A 130 1.37 16.29 3.95
C GLU A 130 0.63 16.55 5.26
N SER A 131 0.16 15.52 5.95
CA SER A 131 -0.52 15.65 7.25
C SER A 131 0.41 16.24 8.30
N LEU A 132 1.65 15.76 8.37
CA LEU A 132 2.67 16.31 9.26
C LEU A 132 2.95 17.80 8.97
N ALA A 133 2.98 18.19 7.70
CA ALA A 133 3.17 19.58 7.30
C ALA A 133 1.96 20.45 7.68
N GLU A 134 0.74 19.94 7.46
CA GLU A 134 -0.53 20.59 7.77
C GLU A 134 -0.72 20.78 9.30
N GLU A 135 -0.25 19.85 10.12
CA GLU A 135 -0.24 19.97 11.58
C GLU A 135 0.82 20.97 12.08
N LEU A 136 2.01 20.91 11.49
CA LEU A 136 3.15 21.70 11.93
C LEU A 136 3.01 23.19 11.56
N ALA A 137 2.59 23.47 10.34
CA ALA A 137 2.66 24.80 9.77
C ALA A 137 1.86 25.87 10.55
N PRO A 138 0.67 25.60 11.14
CA PRO A 138 -0.03 26.57 11.99
C PRO A 138 0.69 26.92 13.28
N ALA A 139 1.57 26.05 13.75
CA ALA A 139 2.23 26.15 15.04
C ALA A 139 3.58 26.89 14.97
N VAL A 140 4.09 27.20 13.75
CA VAL A 140 5.43 27.76 13.57
C VAL A 140 5.44 28.94 12.58
N PRO A 141 6.29 29.97 12.77
CA PRO A 141 6.51 30.97 11.74
C PRO A 141 7.03 30.34 10.44
N ALA A 142 6.60 30.86 9.28
CA ALA A 142 7.00 30.34 7.97
C ALA A 142 8.53 30.23 7.82
N GLN A 143 9.29 31.18 8.37
CA GLN A 143 10.77 31.20 8.35
C GLN A 143 11.39 30.01 9.07
N GLN A 144 10.68 29.40 10.03
CA GLN A 144 11.15 28.25 10.78
C GLN A 144 10.65 26.92 10.23
N PHE A 145 9.68 26.95 9.31
CA PHE A 145 9.02 25.75 8.82
C PHE A 145 9.98 24.70 8.24
N PRO A 146 10.96 25.04 7.36
CA PRO A 146 11.84 24.02 6.78
C PRO A 146 12.62 23.24 7.85
N GLU A 147 13.23 23.94 8.81
CA GLU A 147 14.02 23.27 9.87
C GLU A 147 13.14 22.53 10.87
N ARG A 148 11.95 23.06 11.20
CA ARG A 148 11.01 22.38 12.08
C ARG A 148 10.47 21.10 11.46
N PHE A 149 10.18 21.10 10.16
CA PHE A 149 9.75 19.91 9.43
C PHE A 149 10.86 18.83 9.41
N ARG A 150 12.10 19.20 9.08
CA ARG A 150 13.24 18.29 9.16
C ARG A 150 13.43 17.70 10.56
N ARG A 151 13.27 18.53 11.58
CA ARG A 151 13.34 18.09 12.98
C ARG A 151 12.23 17.11 13.32
N ALA A 152 11.01 17.34 12.86
CA ALA A 152 9.88 16.43 13.06
C ALA A 152 10.13 15.06 12.43
N LEU A 153 10.64 15.02 11.18
CA LEU A 153 11.01 13.76 10.52
C LEU A 153 12.11 13.00 11.29
N ARG A 154 13.15 13.70 11.74
CA ARG A 154 14.22 13.09 12.56
C ARG A 154 13.75 12.59 13.92
N ALA A 155 12.68 13.18 14.45
CA ALA A 155 12.09 12.79 15.73
C ALA A 155 11.16 11.57 15.62
N CYS A 156 10.85 11.11 14.42
CA CYS A 156 10.06 9.89 14.21
C CYS A 156 10.78 8.69 14.83
N GLY A 157 10.08 8.00 15.74
CA GLY A 157 10.60 6.85 16.49
C GLY A 157 10.82 5.60 15.62
N GLU A 158 11.29 4.52 16.22
CA GLU A 158 11.59 3.25 15.56
C GLU A 158 10.33 2.55 15.00
N ARG A 159 9.14 2.86 15.50
CA ARG A 159 7.87 2.34 15.00
C ARG A 159 7.46 2.93 13.65
N VAL A 160 8.04 4.07 13.24
CA VAL A 160 7.83 4.66 11.92
C VAL A 160 8.77 3.97 10.95
N VAL A 161 8.21 3.17 10.04
CA VAL A 161 9.00 2.37 9.09
C VAL A 161 9.09 2.98 7.70
N ALA A 162 8.20 3.91 7.38
CA ALA A 162 8.17 4.61 6.09
C ALA A 162 7.53 5.99 6.22
N PHE A 163 7.72 6.82 5.19
CA PHE A 163 6.92 8.00 4.94
C PHE A 163 5.97 7.77 3.77
N LYS A 164 4.86 8.49 3.74
CA LYS A 164 3.87 8.46 2.66
C LYS A 164 3.67 9.84 2.08
N SER A 165 3.50 9.94 0.78
CA SER A 165 3.01 11.15 0.13
C SER A 165 1.78 10.88 -0.71
N VAL A 166 0.86 11.82 -0.64
CA VAL A 166 -0.37 11.90 -1.44
C VAL A 166 -0.31 13.07 -2.44
N ILE A 167 0.90 13.40 -2.90
CA ILE A 167 1.11 14.43 -3.94
C ILE A 167 0.25 14.16 -5.18
N ALA A 168 -0.06 12.91 -5.47
CA ALA A 168 -0.98 12.49 -6.53
C ALA A 168 -2.32 13.25 -6.45
N TYR A 169 -2.92 13.31 -5.26
CA TYR A 169 -4.19 14.00 -4.99
C TYR A 169 -4.09 15.51 -4.82
N ARG A 170 -2.89 16.01 -4.63
CA ARG A 170 -2.65 17.42 -4.29
C ARG A 170 -2.23 18.25 -5.50
N HIS A 171 -1.49 17.62 -6.41
CA HIS A 171 -0.91 18.29 -7.58
C HIS A 171 -0.75 17.37 -8.79
N GLY A 172 -0.32 16.12 -8.60
CA GLY A 172 0.11 15.20 -9.63
C GLY A 172 1.64 15.03 -9.64
N PHE A 173 2.15 14.28 -10.63
CA PHE A 173 3.58 13.90 -10.71
C PHE A 173 4.41 14.78 -11.68
N ASP A 174 3.79 15.72 -12.35
CA ASP A 174 4.42 16.66 -13.28
C ASP A 174 5.14 17.80 -12.51
N VAL A 175 6.03 17.41 -11.61
CA VAL A 175 6.81 18.32 -10.75
C VAL A 175 8.27 18.41 -11.20
N ALA A 176 8.89 19.57 -10.98
CA ALA A 176 10.33 19.71 -11.20
C ALA A 176 11.12 18.76 -10.29
N PRO A 177 12.18 18.10 -10.80
CA PRO A 177 12.92 17.09 -10.03
C PRO A 177 13.86 17.67 -8.97
N GLU A 178 14.20 18.96 -9.04
CA GLU A 178 15.17 19.60 -8.17
C GLU A 178 14.58 19.87 -6.77
N ARG A 179 15.42 19.74 -5.74
CA ARG A 179 15.08 20.13 -4.38
C ARG A 179 14.88 21.65 -4.30
N PRO A 180 13.75 22.14 -3.77
CA PRO A 180 13.54 23.58 -3.58
C PRO A 180 14.54 24.16 -2.57
N SER A 181 14.89 25.43 -2.72
CA SER A 181 15.61 26.17 -1.67
C SER A 181 14.71 26.46 -0.48
N ASP A 182 15.30 26.60 0.69
CA ASP A 182 14.53 26.97 1.91
C ASP A 182 13.81 28.31 1.73
N ASP A 183 14.41 29.28 1.04
CA ASP A 183 13.77 30.58 0.78
C ASP A 183 12.50 30.43 -0.08
N ALA A 184 12.54 29.61 -1.13
CA ALA A 184 11.35 29.32 -1.94
C ALA A 184 10.24 28.63 -1.12
N VAL A 185 10.64 27.70 -0.22
CA VAL A 185 9.68 27.05 0.69
C VAL A 185 9.07 28.04 1.67
N ILE A 186 9.88 28.94 2.25
CA ILE A 186 9.41 29.99 3.18
C ILE A 186 8.41 30.92 2.48
N GLU A 187 8.65 31.33 1.26
CA GLU A 187 7.75 32.14 0.45
C GLU A 187 6.41 31.44 0.21
N SER A 188 6.48 30.16 -0.24
CA SER A 188 5.29 29.34 -0.47
C SER A 188 4.49 29.08 0.81
N VAL A 189 5.15 28.76 1.94
CA VAL A 189 4.49 28.59 3.25
C VAL A 189 3.86 29.91 3.74
N THR A 190 4.53 31.04 3.51
CA THR A 190 3.96 32.34 3.85
C THR A 190 2.66 32.62 3.08
N THR A 191 2.64 32.26 1.80
CA THR A 191 1.44 32.39 0.96
C THR A 191 0.35 31.42 1.42
N TRP A 192 0.68 30.16 1.65
CA TRP A 192 -0.23 29.15 2.13
C TRP A 192 -0.82 29.51 3.52
N SER A 193 -0.02 30.06 4.44
CA SER A 193 -0.47 30.47 5.77
C SER A 193 -1.52 31.58 5.75
N ARG A 194 -1.52 32.46 4.74
CA ARG A 194 -2.57 33.50 4.55
C ARG A 194 -3.92 32.88 4.21
N ALA A 195 -3.93 31.76 3.48
CA ALA A 195 -5.16 31.05 3.17
C ALA A 195 -5.79 30.39 4.42
N TRP A 196 -4.99 30.02 5.43
CA TRP A 196 -5.52 29.43 6.68
C TRP A 196 -6.29 30.40 7.56
N ALA A 197 -5.97 31.69 7.51
CA ALA A 197 -6.69 32.69 8.28
C ALA A 197 -8.18 32.82 7.89
N ALA A 198 -8.54 32.33 6.69
CA ALA A 198 -9.89 32.37 6.13
C ALA A 198 -10.67 31.05 6.26
N SER A 199 -9.99 29.89 6.23
CA SER A 199 -10.65 28.58 6.33
C SER A 199 -9.67 27.49 6.79
N ARG A 200 -9.88 26.92 7.97
CA ARG A 200 -9.12 25.77 8.46
C ARG A 200 -9.93 24.48 8.25
N PRO A 201 -9.25 23.36 7.87
CA PRO A 201 -7.84 23.18 7.49
C PRO A 201 -7.64 23.35 5.99
N ALA A 202 -6.65 24.14 5.57
CA ALA A 202 -6.27 24.24 4.16
C ALA A 202 -5.30 23.09 3.82
N ARG A 203 -5.70 22.21 2.92
CA ARG A 203 -4.82 21.15 2.37
C ARG A 203 -3.63 21.80 1.66
N VAL A 204 -2.41 21.23 1.84
CA VAL A 204 -1.25 21.67 1.09
C VAL A 204 -1.36 21.20 -0.36
N THR A 205 -1.30 22.16 -1.32
CA THR A 205 -1.37 21.87 -2.77
C THR A 205 -0.27 22.60 -3.55
N ASP A 206 0.50 23.44 -2.88
CA ASP A 206 1.61 24.17 -3.49
C ASP A 206 2.72 23.21 -3.92
N PRO A 207 3.13 23.18 -5.22
CA PRO A 207 4.12 22.22 -5.72
C PRO A 207 5.51 22.42 -5.15
N VAL A 208 5.89 23.63 -4.68
CA VAL A 208 7.18 23.87 -4.04
C VAL A 208 7.21 23.22 -2.67
N ILE A 209 6.15 23.39 -1.88
CA ILE A 209 6.02 22.74 -0.57
C ILE A 209 6.00 21.22 -0.76
N LEU A 210 5.15 20.69 -1.63
CA LEU A 210 5.03 19.24 -1.86
C LEU A 210 6.36 18.61 -2.29
N ARG A 211 7.11 19.24 -3.19
CA ARG A 211 8.46 18.78 -3.56
C ARG A 211 9.42 18.82 -2.37
N PHE A 212 9.38 19.88 -1.57
CA PHE A 212 10.18 19.97 -0.34
C PHE A 212 9.87 18.80 0.59
N LEU A 213 8.60 18.51 0.86
CA LEU A 213 8.18 17.39 1.71
C LEU A 213 8.74 16.07 1.19
N LEU A 214 8.62 15.81 -0.12
CA LEU A 214 9.18 14.60 -0.76
C LEU A 214 10.69 14.52 -0.58
N TRP A 215 11.42 15.61 -0.86
CA TRP A 215 12.88 15.63 -0.74
C TRP A 215 13.33 15.38 0.70
N GLU A 216 12.68 16.01 1.67
CA GLU A 216 12.99 15.79 3.08
C GLU A 216 12.69 14.34 3.51
N GLY A 217 11.57 13.76 3.05
CA GLY A 217 11.25 12.35 3.30
C GLY A 217 12.28 11.40 2.71
N MET A 218 12.64 11.59 1.42
CA MET A 218 13.59 10.74 0.71
C MET A 218 15.01 10.81 1.28
N THR A 219 15.41 11.95 1.86
CA THR A 219 16.78 12.18 2.32
C THR A 219 16.93 12.26 3.84
N CYS A 220 15.83 12.01 4.60
CA CYS A 220 15.86 12.06 6.05
C CYS A 220 16.83 11.02 6.62
N PRO A 221 17.92 11.45 7.30
CA PRO A 221 18.87 10.50 7.87
C PRO A 221 18.24 9.71 9.00
N GLN A 222 18.57 8.43 9.08
CA GLN A 222 18.17 7.57 10.19
C GLN A 222 19.30 7.48 11.24
N PRO A 223 18.93 7.22 12.52
CA PRO A 223 19.93 6.92 13.57
C PRO A 223 20.86 5.76 13.16
N GLY A 224 22.13 5.85 13.56
CA GLY A 224 23.11 4.79 13.29
C GLY A 224 23.62 4.72 11.85
N GLY A 225 23.40 5.77 11.04
CA GLY A 225 23.89 5.83 9.63
C GLY A 225 23.16 4.87 8.69
N ARG A 226 21.99 4.40 9.06
CA ARG A 226 21.14 3.59 8.17
C ARG A 226 20.63 4.44 7.00
N LYS A 227 20.34 3.77 5.87
CA LYS A 227 19.72 4.43 4.71
C LYS A 227 18.40 5.11 5.10
N PRO A 228 18.03 6.21 4.40
CA PRO A 228 16.72 6.83 4.61
C PRO A 228 15.58 5.83 4.49
N ARG A 229 14.49 6.09 5.22
CA ARG A 229 13.27 5.26 5.14
C ARG A 229 12.67 5.31 3.75
N PRO A 230 11.97 4.24 3.32
CA PRO A 230 11.18 4.28 2.10
C PRO A 230 10.15 5.41 2.12
N VAL A 231 9.91 6.02 0.95
CA VAL A 231 8.80 6.95 0.74
C VAL A 231 7.79 6.27 -0.18
N GLN A 232 6.60 6.04 0.34
CA GLN A 232 5.46 5.50 -0.39
C GLN A 232 4.74 6.63 -1.11
N LEU A 233 4.48 6.46 -2.41
CA LEU A 233 3.79 7.42 -3.27
C LEU A 233 2.51 6.78 -3.79
N HIS A 234 1.35 7.39 -3.50
CA HIS A 234 0.11 6.97 -4.18
C HIS A 234 0.26 7.17 -5.67
N ALA A 235 0.00 6.14 -6.48
CA ALA A 235 0.10 6.17 -7.93
C ALA A 235 -1.06 5.38 -8.57
N GLY A 236 -1.65 5.91 -9.64
CA GLY A 236 -2.75 5.23 -10.32
C GLY A 236 -4.09 5.36 -9.61
N TYR A 237 -4.84 4.26 -9.54
CA TYR A 237 -6.24 4.18 -9.09
C TYR A 237 -6.47 4.76 -7.70
N GLY A 238 -7.52 5.55 -7.58
CA GLY A 238 -7.96 6.20 -6.36
C GLY A 238 -9.30 6.92 -6.55
N ASP A 239 -9.64 7.85 -5.66
CA ASP A 239 -10.92 8.54 -5.64
C ASP A 239 -11.05 9.68 -6.70
N ALA A 240 -12.19 10.37 -6.70
CA ALA A 240 -12.54 11.38 -7.69
C ALA A 240 -11.71 12.68 -7.60
N ASP A 241 -10.96 12.89 -6.50
CA ASP A 241 -10.03 14.02 -6.36
C ASP A 241 -8.78 13.84 -7.24
N LEU A 242 -8.57 12.64 -7.78
CA LEU A 242 -7.37 12.27 -8.52
C LEU A 242 -7.54 12.53 -10.00
N ASP A 243 -6.58 13.24 -10.61
CA ASP A 243 -6.45 13.35 -12.07
C ASP A 243 -5.54 12.22 -12.58
N LEU A 244 -6.18 11.13 -13.07
CA LEU A 244 -5.50 9.87 -13.35
C LEU A 244 -4.31 10.01 -14.32
N HIS A 245 -4.37 10.85 -15.36
CA HIS A 245 -3.23 11.01 -16.28
C HIS A 245 -2.08 11.83 -15.70
N ARG A 246 -2.30 12.62 -14.65
CA ARG A 246 -1.25 13.33 -13.94
C ARG A 246 -0.52 12.47 -12.90
N VAL A 247 -0.99 11.22 -12.69
CA VAL A 247 -0.39 10.29 -11.73
C VAL A 247 0.17 9.03 -12.37
N ASN A 248 0.40 9.06 -13.68
CA ASN A 248 1.21 8.05 -14.34
C ASN A 248 2.64 8.10 -13.77
N PRO A 249 3.16 7.01 -13.20
CA PRO A 249 4.46 7.01 -12.53
C PRO A 249 5.64 7.35 -13.43
N LEU A 250 5.52 7.26 -14.76
CA LEU A 250 6.56 7.69 -15.70
C LEU A 250 6.89 9.20 -15.57
N LEU A 251 5.94 10.01 -15.13
CA LEU A 251 6.15 11.44 -14.87
C LEU A 251 7.17 11.68 -13.73
N LEU A 252 7.35 10.71 -12.84
CA LEU A 252 8.34 10.76 -11.74
C LEU A 252 9.77 10.47 -12.20
N THR A 253 10.02 10.12 -13.45
CA THR A 253 11.35 9.70 -13.95
C THR A 253 12.46 10.70 -13.58
N GLY A 254 12.21 12.01 -13.70
CA GLY A 254 13.14 13.05 -13.32
C GLY A 254 13.47 13.03 -11.83
N LEU A 255 12.45 12.95 -10.98
CA LEU A 255 12.57 12.88 -9.51
C LEU A 255 13.29 11.60 -9.07
N ILE A 256 12.96 10.45 -9.64
CA ILE A 256 13.61 9.15 -9.36
C ILE A 256 15.12 9.24 -9.61
N ARG A 257 15.53 9.80 -10.77
CA ARG A 257 16.94 10.00 -11.11
C ARG A 257 17.63 10.98 -10.16
N ALA A 258 16.95 12.05 -9.78
CA ALA A 258 17.50 13.04 -8.85
C ALA A 258 17.66 12.44 -7.44
N ALA A 259 16.67 11.70 -6.94
CA ALA A 259 16.73 10.99 -5.66
C ALA A 259 17.88 9.97 -5.64
N GLN A 260 18.07 9.21 -6.73
CA GLN A 260 19.17 8.24 -6.83
C GLN A 260 20.55 8.93 -6.77
N ARG A 261 20.74 10.08 -7.44
CA ARG A 261 21.99 10.84 -7.36
C ARG A 261 22.28 11.42 -5.98
N ALA A 262 21.22 11.67 -5.18
CA ALA A 262 21.32 12.18 -3.82
C ALA A 262 21.44 11.07 -2.75
N ASP A 263 21.63 9.81 -3.15
CA ASP A 263 21.62 8.64 -2.26
C ASP A 263 20.35 8.60 -1.37
N GLY A 264 19.24 9.01 -1.95
CA GLY A 264 17.93 8.99 -1.30
C GLY A 264 17.43 7.58 -1.01
N GLY A 265 16.50 7.46 -0.07
CA GLY A 265 15.84 6.21 0.28
C GLY A 265 15.01 5.64 -0.88
N PRO A 266 14.53 4.40 -0.72
CA PRO A 266 13.67 3.76 -1.70
C PRO A 266 12.37 4.53 -1.94
N LEU A 267 11.91 4.55 -3.20
CA LEU A 267 10.60 5.03 -3.61
C LEU A 267 9.69 3.85 -3.88
N VAL A 268 8.53 3.83 -3.27
CA VAL A 268 7.52 2.77 -3.41
C VAL A 268 6.30 3.34 -4.09
N LEU A 269 6.04 2.90 -5.32
CA LEU A 269 4.86 3.29 -6.08
C LEU A 269 3.70 2.39 -5.64
N LEU A 270 2.69 2.97 -4.98
CA LEU A 270 1.56 2.23 -4.43
C LEU A 270 0.44 2.11 -5.47
N HIS A 271 -0.29 0.99 -5.41
CA HIS A 271 -1.52 0.72 -6.18
C HIS A 271 -1.29 0.53 -7.68
N CYS A 272 -0.74 1.49 -8.34
CA CYS A 272 -0.25 1.53 -9.72
C CYS A 272 -1.26 1.20 -10.83
N TYR A 273 -2.47 0.70 -10.56
CA TYR A 273 -3.45 0.42 -11.61
C TYR A 273 -4.00 1.71 -12.24
N PRO A 274 -4.13 1.85 -13.56
CA PRO A 274 -3.80 0.90 -14.62
C PRO A 274 -2.33 0.93 -15.07
N PHE A 275 -1.47 1.73 -14.44
CA PHE A 275 -0.06 1.99 -14.81
C PHE A 275 0.93 1.00 -14.15
N HIS A 276 0.47 -0.21 -13.77
CA HIS A 276 1.32 -1.21 -13.10
C HIS A 276 2.46 -1.70 -13.99
N ARG A 277 2.29 -1.74 -15.32
CA ARG A 277 3.38 -2.06 -16.26
C ARG A 277 4.43 -0.97 -16.34
N GLU A 278 4.03 0.31 -16.32
CA GLU A 278 4.92 1.47 -16.23
C GLU A 278 5.68 1.49 -14.90
N ALA A 279 5.02 1.16 -13.80
CA ALA A 279 5.65 1.02 -12.50
C ALA A 279 6.65 -0.14 -12.48
N ALA A 280 6.29 -1.31 -13.05
CA ALA A 280 7.18 -2.44 -13.21
C ALA A 280 8.41 -2.10 -14.07
N TYR A 281 8.22 -1.34 -15.16
CA TYR A 281 9.34 -0.80 -15.96
C TYR A 281 10.27 0.05 -15.10
N LEU A 282 9.75 1.03 -14.35
CA LEU A 282 10.56 1.87 -13.48
C LEU A 282 11.30 1.04 -12.42
N ALA A 283 10.62 0.07 -11.80
CA ALA A 283 11.24 -0.83 -10.83
C ALA A 283 12.33 -1.73 -11.44
N SER A 284 12.20 -2.09 -12.73
CA SER A 284 13.20 -2.85 -13.47
C SER A 284 14.48 -2.05 -13.74
N VAL A 285 14.35 -0.76 -14.09
CA VAL A 285 15.48 0.06 -14.56
C VAL A 285 16.09 0.97 -13.48
N TYR A 286 15.39 1.20 -12.36
CA TYR A 286 15.87 2.02 -11.25
C TYR A 286 15.99 1.21 -9.95
N PRO A 287 17.22 1.04 -9.41
CA PRO A 287 17.46 0.24 -8.21
C PRO A 287 16.70 0.72 -6.97
N ASN A 288 16.40 2.01 -6.88
CA ASN A 288 15.70 2.62 -5.75
C ASN A 288 14.17 2.61 -5.87
N VAL A 289 13.59 2.01 -6.92
CA VAL A 289 12.13 1.96 -7.12
C VAL A 289 11.58 0.58 -6.81
N TYR A 290 10.45 0.55 -6.09
CA TYR A 290 9.62 -0.60 -5.75
C TYR A 290 8.17 -0.27 -6.06
N PHE A 291 7.29 -1.27 -6.12
CA PHE A 291 5.88 -1.01 -6.42
C PHE A 291 4.96 -2.10 -5.85
N ASP A 292 3.67 -1.80 -5.80
CA ASP A 292 2.59 -2.74 -5.53
C ASP A 292 1.38 -2.52 -6.46
N ILE A 293 0.38 -3.36 -6.29
CA ILE A 293 -0.90 -3.31 -7.01
C ILE A 293 -2.08 -3.29 -6.02
N GLY A 294 -1.88 -2.73 -4.85
CA GLY A 294 -2.71 -2.70 -3.65
C GLY A 294 -4.21 -2.66 -3.90
N VAL A 295 -4.85 -1.52 -3.68
CA VAL A 295 -6.31 -1.35 -3.76
C VAL A 295 -6.95 -2.07 -4.97
N ALA A 296 -6.31 -2.03 -6.15
CA ALA A 296 -6.87 -2.61 -7.37
C ALA A 296 -7.05 -4.13 -7.28
N VAL A 297 -6.13 -4.85 -6.63
CA VAL A 297 -6.21 -6.31 -6.52
C VAL A 297 -7.50 -6.79 -5.84
N GLY A 298 -7.98 -6.05 -4.85
CA GLY A 298 -9.27 -6.32 -4.20
C GLY A 298 -10.46 -5.93 -5.07
N HIS A 299 -10.42 -4.73 -5.66
CA HIS A 299 -11.53 -4.18 -6.43
C HIS A 299 -11.80 -4.90 -7.75
N LEU A 300 -10.78 -5.50 -8.37
CA LEU A 300 -10.92 -6.27 -9.61
C LEU A 300 -11.58 -7.64 -9.41
N GLY A 301 -11.73 -8.12 -8.16
CA GLY A 301 -12.43 -9.35 -7.86
C GLY A 301 -11.94 -10.55 -8.70
N PRO A 302 -12.80 -11.14 -9.58
CA PRO A 302 -12.42 -12.28 -10.41
C PRO A 302 -11.22 -12.04 -11.35
N SER A 303 -10.92 -10.79 -11.71
CA SER A 303 -9.82 -10.42 -12.60
C SER A 303 -8.49 -10.17 -11.87
N ALA A 304 -8.43 -10.31 -10.55
CA ALA A 304 -7.22 -10.05 -9.76
C ALA A 304 -6.00 -10.88 -10.22
N SER A 305 -6.21 -12.14 -10.62
CA SER A 305 -5.11 -13.00 -11.09
C SER A 305 -4.43 -12.52 -12.37
N THR A 306 -5.17 -11.85 -13.24
CA THR A 306 -4.61 -11.21 -14.44
C THR A 306 -3.69 -10.07 -14.05
N LEU A 307 -4.14 -9.17 -13.16
CA LEU A 307 -3.33 -8.07 -12.66
C LEU A 307 -2.05 -8.55 -11.96
N VAL A 308 -2.13 -9.61 -11.14
CA VAL A 308 -0.96 -10.20 -10.49
C VAL A 308 0.03 -10.74 -11.53
N GLY A 309 -0.45 -11.42 -12.58
CA GLY A 309 0.39 -11.91 -13.67
C GLY A 309 1.10 -10.77 -14.41
N GLU A 310 0.37 -9.72 -14.75
CA GLU A 310 0.91 -8.53 -15.43
C GLU A 310 1.95 -7.79 -14.57
N ALA A 311 1.77 -7.73 -13.25
CA ALA A 311 2.75 -7.15 -12.35
C ALA A 311 4.07 -7.95 -12.24
N LEU A 312 4.05 -9.24 -12.57
CA LEU A 312 5.23 -10.11 -12.55
C LEU A 312 5.97 -10.20 -13.90
N GLU A 313 5.46 -9.54 -14.96
CA GLU A 313 6.01 -9.69 -16.33
C GLU A 313 7.44 -9.16 -16.51
N LEU A 314 7.85 -8.12 -15.79
CA LEU A 314 9.05 -7.36 -16.16
C LEU A 314 10.01 -7.10 -15.01
N ALA A 315 9.50 -6.63 -13.85
CA ALA A 315 10.38 -6.23 -12.74
C ALA A 315 10.99 -7.44 -12.03
N PRO A 316 12.20 -7.32 -11.45
CA PRO A 316 12.70 -8.33 -10.55
C PRO A 316 11.69 -8.63 -9.43
N PHE A 317 11.45 -9.90 -9.11
CA PHE A 317 10.43 -10.30 -8.12
C PHE A 317 10.60 -9.63 -6.76
N GLY A 318 11.85 -9.35 -6.35
CA GLY A 318 12.15 -8.60 -5.13
C GLY A 318 11.86 -7.09 -5.20
N LYS A 319 11.16 -6.60 -6.22
CA LYS A 319 10.69 -5.22 -6.38
C LYS A 319 9.19 -5.06 -6.20
N LEU A 320 8.44 -6.17 -6.29
CA LEU A 320 7.02 -6.23 -6.02
C LEU A 320 6.78 -6.70 -4.59
N HIS A 321 5.83 -6.12 -3.90
CA HIS A 321 5.32 -6.60 -2.62
C HIS A 321 3.79 -6.48 -2.57
N TYR A 322 3.19 -7.06 -1.54
CA TYR A 322 1.76 -6.98 -1.29
C TYR A 322 1.42 -5.73 -0.46
N SER A 323 0.28 -5.12 -0.76
CA SER A 323 -0.46 -4.22 0.10
C SER A 323 -1.97 -4.43 -0.10
N SER A 324 -2.79 -4.17 0.92
CA SER A 324 -4.24 -4.21 0.77
C SER A 324 -4.80 -2.87 0.34
N ASP A 325 -4.19 -1.78 0.80
CA ASP A 325 -4.80 -0.46 0.89
C ASP A 325 -6.16 -0.50 1.63
N GLY A 326 -6.32 -1.47 2.52
CA GLY A 326 -7.56 -1.63 3.29
C GLY A 326 -7.85 -0.39 4.12
N CYS A 327 -9.04 0.16 3.97
CA CYS A 327 -9.47 1.40 4.62
C CYS A 327 -10.89 1.26 5.13
N ALA A 328 -11.14 1.60 6.37
CA ALA A 328 -12.44 1.57 7.07
C ALA A 328 -13.09 0.18 7.18
N LEU A 329 -13.06 -0.67 6.16
CA LEU A 329 -13.68 -1.99 6.15
C LEU A 329 -12.66 -3.11 6.26
N ALA A 330 -12.83 -4.00 7.24
CA ALA A 330 -12.01 -5.22 7.38
C ALA A 330 -12.18 -6.20 6.21
N GLU A 331 -13.26 -6.10 5.48
CA GLU A 331 -13.55 -6.83 4.24
C GLU A 331 -12.47 -6.58 3.18
N LEU A 332 -11.98 -5.34 3.04
CA LEU A 332 -10.96 -4.96 2.06
C LEU A 332 -9.63 -5.65 2.35
N PHE A 333 -9.24 -5.77 3.63
CA PHE A 333 -8.04 -6.51 4.05
C PHE A 333 -8.14 -7.99 3.69
N LEU A 334 -9.27 -8.63 4.00
CA LEU A 334 -9.45 -10.06 3.70
C LEU A 334 -9.50 -10.32 2.20
N VAL A 335 -10.27 -9.52 1.47
CA VAL A 335 -10.41 -9.67 0.01
C VAL A 335 -9.05 -9.43 -0.66
N GLY A 336 -8.35 -8.35 -0.32
CA GLY A 336 -7.01 -8.05 -0.86
C GLY A 336 -6.04 -9.19 -0.63
N ALA A 337 -5.94 -9.68 0.62
CA ALA A 337 -5.03 -10.77 0.99
C ALA A 337 -5.31 -12.07 0.23
N LEU A 338 -6.59 -12.46 0.14
CA LEU A 338 -6.96 -13.72 -0.52
C LEU A 338 -6.91 -13.61 -2.04
N ALA A 339 -7.29 -12.46 -2.62
CA ALA A 339 -7.19 -12.22 -4.05
C ALA A 339 -5.74 -12.24 -4.53
N PHE A 340 -4.84 -11.59 -3.79
CA PHE A 340 -3.42 -11.54 -4.11
C PHE A 340 -2.76 -12.93 -4.01
N ARG A 341 -2.97 -13.65 -2.87
CA ARG A 341 -2.46 -15.01 -2.71
C ARG A 341 -2.96 -15.94 -3.80
N GLN A 342 -4.27 -15.94 -4.06
CA GLN A 342 -4.85 -16.80 -5.10
C GLN A 342 -4.34 -16.43 -6.50
N GLY A 343 -4.21 -15.14 -6.81
CA GLY A 343 -3.65 -14.68 -8.07
C GLY A 343 -2.22 -15.18 -8.27
N LEU A 344 -1.39 -15.00 -7.23
CA LEU A 344 -0.01 -15.46 -7.24
C LEU A 344 0.09 -16.98 -7.35
N ASP A 345 -0.73 -17.74 -6.59
CA ASP A 345 -0.79 -19.19 -6.66
C ASP A 345 -1.16 -19.68 -8.05
N LYS A 346 -2.13 -19.03 -8.69
CA LYS A 346 -2.54 -19.36 -10.05
C LYS A 346 -1.40 -19.12 -11.05
N VAL A 347 -0.77 -17.93 -11.02
CA VAL A 347 0.32 -17.59 -11.94
C VAL A 347 1.49 -18.56 -11.77
N MET A 348 1.92 -18.83 -10.53
CA MET A 348 2.99 -19.79 -10.25
C MET A 348 2.63 -21.20 -10.68
N GLY A 349 1.38 -21.62 -10.44
CA GLY A 349 0.90 -22.95 -10.88
C GLY A 349 0.87 -23.09 -12.41
N ASP A 350 0.43 -22.06 -13.12
CA ASP A 350 0.42 -22.04 -14.58
C ASP A 350 1.85 -22.13 -15.14
N TRP A 351 2.82 -21.37 -14.59
CA TRP A 351 4.22 -21.41 -15.04
C TRP A 351 4.90 -22.75 -14.74
N VAL A 352 4.65 -23.35 -13.57
CA VAL A 352 5.17 -24.70 -13.24
C VAL A 352 4.55 -25.74 -14.17
N SER A 353 3.25 -25.66 -14.45
CA SER A 353 2.55 -26.60 -15.32
C SER A 353 3.00 -26.50 -16.79
N ALA A 354 3.46 -25.33 -17.22
CA ALA A 354 4.02 -25.06 -18.53
C ALA A 354 5.54 -25.38 -18.63
N ASP A 355 6.15 -25.87 -17.55
CA ASP A 355 7.60 -26.15 -17.45
C ASP A 355 8.50 -24.91 -17.65
N GLU A 356 7.94 -23.71 -17.37
CA GLU A 356 8.67 -22.43 -17.45
C GLU A 356 9.54 -22.20 -16.20
N ILE A 357 9.14 -22.72 -15.04
CA ILE A 357 9.85 -22.62 -13.77
C ILE A 357 9.72 -23.92 -12.97
N SER A 358 10.68 -24.18 -12.07
CA SER A 358 10.55 -25.28 -11.11
C SER A 358 9.58 -24.95 -9.97
N SER A 359 9.09 -26.00 -9.28
CA SER A 359 8.29 -25.80 -8.05
C SER A 359 9.10 -25.09 -6.94
N ALA A 360 10.42 -25.25 -6.93
CA ALA A 360 11.30 -24.55 -5.98
C ALA A 360 11.38 -23.04 -6.29
N ASP A 361 11.51 -22.68 -7.57
CA ASP A 361 11.48 -21.29 -8.02
C ASP A 361 10.14 -20.63 -7.68
N ALA A 362 9.02 -21.33 -7.95
CA ALA A 362 7.68 -20.84 -7.60
C ALA A 362 7.54 -20.55 -6.10
N ALA A 363 8.06 -21.44 -5.25
CA ALA A 363 8.06 -21.27 -3.80
C ALA A 363 8.91 -20.05 -3.37
N ALA A 364 10.10 -19.88 -3.96
CA ALA A 364 11.00 -18.76 -3.68
C ALA A 364 10.40 -17.41 -4.13
N ILE A 365 9.81 -17.35 -5.32
CA ILE A 365 9.11 -16.15 -5.82
C ILE A 365 7.95 -15.78 -4.89
N ARG A 366 7.12 -16.77 -4.50
CA ARG A 366 6.02 -16.56 -3.57
C ARG A 366 6.49 -15.97 -2.25
N ALA A 367 7.47 -16.58 -1.59
CA ALA A 367 8.00 -16.11 -0.33
C ALA A 367 8.55 -14.67 -0.44
N THR A 368 9.21 -14.37 -1.57
CA THR A 368 9.75 -13.03 -1.84
C THR A 368 8.66 -11.99 -1.97
N VAL A 369 7.65 -12.24 -2.79
CA VAL A 369 6.59 -11.25 -3.10
C VAL A 369 5.62 -11.07 -1.94
N LEU A 370 5.28 -12.16 -1.21
CA LEU A 370 4.34 -12.09 -0.10
C LEU A 370 4.90 -11.34 1.13
N ALA A 371 6.19 -11.52 1.44
CA ALA A 371 6.76 -10.93 2.64
C ALA A 371 8.23 -10.49 2.48
N GLY A 372 9.05 -11.27 1.76
CA GLY A 372 10.50 -11.06 1.72
C GLY A 372 10.91 -9.69 1.20
N THR A 373 10.24 -9.14 0.18
CA THR A 373 10.49 -7.79 -0.32
C THR A 373 10.20 -6.74 0.74
N ALA A 374 9.03 -6.80 1.38
CA ALA A 374 8.66 -5.84 2.42
C ALA A 374 9.60 -5.92 3.63
N ARG A 375 9.97 -7.11 4.10
CA ARG A 375 10.90 -7.29 5.22
C ARG A 375 12.29 -6.72 4.95
N ARG A 376 12.80 -6.87 3.72
CA ARG A 376 14.08 -6.25 3.33
C ARG A 376 14.00 -4.74 3.15
N LEU A 377 12.84 -4.25 2.74
CA LEU A 377 12.63 -2.83 2.39
C LEU A 377 12.37 -1.96 3.61
N TYR A 378 11.55 -2.44 4.55
CA TYR A 378 11.10 -1.63 5.68
C TYR A 378 11.85 -2.02 6.97
N PRO A 379 12.56 -1.07 7.59
CA PRO A 379 13.36 -1.34 8.80
C PRO A 379 12.46 -1.75 9.98
N GLY A 380 12.91 -2.72 10.76
CA GLY A 380 12.23 -3.16 11.98
C GLY A 380 11.10 -4.18 11.78
N LEU A 381 10.84 -4.64 10.54
CA LEU A 381 9.84 -5.69 10.32
C LEU A 381 10.33 -7.07 10.71
N ASP A 382 11.61 -7.34 10.60
CA ASP A 382 12.30 -8.51 11.17
C ASP A 382 13.82 -8.40 11.02
N ASP A 383 14.57 -8.96 11.97
CA ASP A 383 16.03 -9.09 11.89
C ASP A 383 16.49 -10.40 11.19
N GLY A 384 15.57 -11.14 10.54
CA GLY A 384 15.89 -12.36 9.81
C GLY A 384 16.29 -12.09 8.37
N PRO A 385 17.33 -12.77 7.81
CA PRO A 385 17.59 -12.71 6.37
C PRO A 385 16.37 -13.30 5.65
N GLY A 386 15.66 -12.45 4.89
CA GLY A 386 14.61 -12.91 3.99
C GLY A 386 15.19 -13.95 3.00
N PRO A 387 14.35 -14.85 2.45
CA PRO A 387 14.83 -15.85 1.51
C PRO A 387 15.57 -15.17 0.37
N ASP A 388 16.85 -15.50 0.23
CA ASP A 388 17.62 -15.08 -0.94
C ASP A 388 17.13 -15.94 -2.11
N ILE A 389 16.69 -15.31 -3.20
CA ILE A 389 16.33 -16.05 -4.40
C ILE A 389 17.64 -16.50 -5.04
N SER A 390 18.16 -17.64 -4.63
CA SER A 390 19.19 -18.35 -5.37
C SER A 390 18.47 -19.36 -6.28
N PHE A 391 18.42 -19.08 -7.57
CA PHE A 391 18.08 -20.09 -8.56
C PHE A 391 19.23 -21.09 -8.59
N THR A 392 19.16 -22.13 -7.75
CA THR A 392 20.11 -23.25 -7.82
C THR A 392 19.71 -24.08 -9.02
N GLY A 393 20.56 -24.06 -10.06
CA GLY A 393 20.47 -25.02 -11.15
C GLY A 393 20.53 -26.47 -10.62
N PRO A 394 20.13 -27.48 -11.43
CA PRO A 394 20.16 -28.86 -11.01
C PRO A 394 21.58 -29.16 -10.49
N GLN A 395 21.67 -29.65 -9.25
CA GLN A 395 22.94 -30.14 -8.72
C GLN A 395 23.36 -31.30 -9.59
N ASP A 396 24.51 -31.16 -10.25
CA ASP A 396 25.16 -32.28 -10.99
C ASP A 396 25.26 -33.47 -10.06
N THR A 397 24.41 -34.46 -10.30
CA THR A 397 24.57 -35.79 -9.70
C THR A 397 25.90 -36.37 -10.22
N PRO A 398 26.83 -36.77 -9.36
CA PRO A 398 28.07 -37.37 -9.84
C PRO A 398 27.71 -38.58 -10.71
N ARG A 399 28.16 -38.58 -11.96
CA ARG A 399 28.10 -39.78 -12.80
C ARG A 399 28.85 -40.87 -12.07
N GLN A 400 28.16 -41.94 -11.69
CA GLN A 400 28.82 -43.18 -11.30
C GLN A 400 29.52 -43.69 -12.53
N ASP A 401 30.84 -43.59 -12.58
CA ASP A 401 31.68 -44.27 -13.56
C ASP A 401 31.48 -45.77 -13.35
N GLU A 402 30.84 -46.40 -14.34
CA GLU A 402 30.87 -47.84 -14.46
C GLU A 402 32.28 -48.27 -14.90
N ALA A 403 32.94 -49.06 -14.02
CA ALA A 403 34.14 -49.84 -14.31
C ALA A 403 33.77 -51.22 -14.91
#